data_da31d02d45c1bbf8998e1308a43a1ad8
#
_entry.id   da31d02d45c1bbf8998e1308a43a1ad8
#
_cell.length_a   1.000
_cell.length_b   1.000
_cell.length_c   1.000
_cell.angle_alpha   90.00
_cell.angle_beta   90.00
_cell.angle_gamma   90.00
#
_symmetry.space_group_name_H-M   'P 1'
#
loop_
_entity.id
_entity.type
_entity.pdbx_description
1 polymer ?
#
loop_
_entity_poly.entity_id
_entity_poly.type
_entity_poly.pdbx_seq_one_letter_code
_entity_poly.pdbx_strand_id
1 'polypeptide(L)'
;MAHRRKRFAQTAALLTVLYCARRYYRNWGATKAESQLRVPGDAVVSDPAVQTTEAVDIDATAAAVWSWLMQMGRNRAAGGIGGSKTVAGQSDNAALRVGDVIRLAPEGWLGLPDGVTLQVAEIAPEKYVVLNAMRSEPRWTAVLSFHLQPHWEDRVRLLARARIGLRYPGEVFVLELARPMISLGTRAVLLAVKRRAERLAPAVPIRSSVQTR
;
A
#
# COMPACT_ATOMS: atom_id res chain seq x y z
N MET A 1 39.08 27.80 -0.45
CA MET A 1 38.87 26.56 0.33
C MET A 1 37.52 26.51 1.06
N ALA A 2 36.97 27.60 1.58
CA ALA A 2 35.71 27.64 2.32
C ALA A 2 34.46 27.20 1.48
N HIS A 3 34.37 27.60 0.21
CA HIS A 3 33.26 27.20 -0.67
C HIS A 3 33.21 25.70 -0.96
N ARG A 4 34.36 25.05 -1.08
CA ARG A 4 34.44 23.60 -1.31
C ARG A 4 33.98 22.81 -0.07
N ARG A 5 34.35 23.28 1.13
CA ARG A 5 33.89 22.69 2.39
C ARG A 5 32.38 22.85 2.59
N LYS A 6 31.79 24.01 2.26
CA LYS A 6 30.33 24.23 2.31
C LYS A 6 29.57 23.29 1.37
N ARG A 7 30.02 23.13 0.13
CA ARG A 7 29.41 22.19 -0.83
C ARG A 7 29.48 20.74 -0.36
N PHE A 8 30.63 20.32 0.18
CA PHE A 8 30.78 18.99 0.78
C PHE A 8 29.83 18.76 1.95
N ALA A 9 29.72 19.72 2.87
CA ALA A 9 28.80 19.63 3.99
C ALA A 9 27.33 19.59 3.54
N GLN A 10 26.94 20.37 2.54
CA GLN A 10 25.60 20.36 1.96
C GLN A 10 25.27 19.02 1.29
N THR A 11 26.21 18.46 0.52
CA THR A 11 26.04 17.15 -0.13
C THR A 11 25.91 16.02 0.93
N ALA A 12 26.78 16.05 1.97
CA ALA A 12 26.71 15.08 3.05
C ALA A 12 25.39 15.17 3.82
N ALA A 13 24.93 16.39 4.12
CA ALA A 13 23.65 16.61 4.79
C ALA A 13 22.48 16.10 3.93
N LEU A 14 22.49 16.39 2.62
CA LEU A 14 21.46 15.90 1.70
C LEU A 14 21.44 14.37 1.64
N LEU A 15 22.60 13.74 1.52
CA LEU A 15 22.72 12.27 1.51
C LEU A 15 22.24 11.65 2.83
N THR A 16 22.55 12.30 3.95
CA THR A 16 22.05 11.86 5.27
C THR A 16 20.55 11.97 5.37
N VAL A 17 19.96 13.09 4.92
CA VAL A 17 18.51 13.29 4.89
C VAL A 17 17.84 12.25 3.98
N LEU A 18 18.37 12.00 2.80
CA LEU A 18 17.88 10.98 1.88
C LEU A 18 17.96 9.57 2.47
N TYR A 19 19.06 9.25 3.14
CA TYR A 19 19.23 7.96 3.82
C TYR A 19 18.24 7.80 4.98
N CYS A 20 18.08 8.82 5.82
CA CYS A 20 17.10 8.80 6.92
C CYS A 20 15.66 8.71 6.40
N ALA A 21 15.34 9.47 5.36
CA ALA A 21 14.04 9.39 4.69
C ALA A 21 13.78 7.98 4.15
N ARG A 22 14.77 7.40 3.44
CA ARG A 22 14.67 6.03 2.93
C ARG A 22 14.41 5.02 4.04
N ARG A 23 15.09 5.14 5.19
CA ARG A 23 14.89 4.27 6.34
C ARG A 23 13.52 4.47 6.98
N TYR A 24 13.06 5.71 7.09
CA TYR A 24 11.76 6.06 7.66
C TYR A 24 10.58 5.56 6.82
N TYR A 25 10.68 5.67 5.48
CA TYR A 25 9.64 5.23 4.56
C TYR A 25 9.67 3.73 4.28
N ARG A 26 10.69 3.01 4.75
CA ARG A 26 10.80 1.58 4.54
C ARG A 26 10.11 0.82 5.68
N ASN A 27 9.17 -0.05 5.33
CA ASN A 27 8.51 -0.97 6.26
C ASN A 27 7.82 -0.27 7.46
N TRP A 28 7.10 0.82 7.21
CA TRP A 28 6.39 1.55 8.25
C TRP A 28 5.37 0.65 8.96
N GLY A 29 5.43 0.61 10.29
CA GLY A 29 4.54 -0.20 11.13
C GLY A 29 4.79 -1.71 11.03
N ALA A 30 5.50 -2.21 10.01
CA ALA A 30 5.79 -3.63 9.88
C ALA A 30 7.03 -4.06 10.67
N THR A 31 6.98 -5.24 11.25
CA THR A 31 8.12 -5.87 11.90
C THR A 31 9.12 -6.40 10.87
N LYS A 32 10.35 -6.69 11.31
CA LYS A 32 11.37 -7.31 10.46
C LYS A 32 10.90 -8.69 9.96
N ALA A 33 10.26 -9.47 10.81
CA ALA A 33 9.72 -10.77 10.45
C ALA A 33 8.65 -10.67 9.36
N GLU A 34 7.69 -9.74 9.49
CA GLU A 34 6.65 -9.49 8.49
C GLU A 34 7.23 -9.03 7.16
N SER A 35 8.29 -8.21 7.17
CA SER A 35 8.94 -7.75 5.94
C SER A 35 9.67 -8.86 5.19
N GLN A 36 10.04 -9.94 5.87
CA GLN A 36 10.73 -11.11 5.32
C GLN A 36 9.81 -12.31 5.05
N LEU A 37 8.60 -12.29 5.60
CA LEU A 37 7.61 -13.34 5.39
C LEU A 37 7.27 -13.44 3.90
N ARG A 38 7.17 -14.64 3.36
CA ARG A 38 6.63 -14.88 2.02
C ARG A 38 5.11 -14.81 2.08
N VAL A 39 4.53 -14.00 1.22
CA VAL A 39 3.08 -13.80 1.15
C VAL A 39 2.57 -14.01 -0.28
N PRO A 40 1.28 -14.33 -0.46
CA PRO A 40 0.64 -14.39 -1.77
C PRO A 40 0.91 -13.12 -2.59
N GLY A 41 1.20 -13.30 -3.88
CA GLY A 41 1.62 -12.21 -4.78
C GLY A 41 3.13 -12.04 -4.89
N ASP A 42 3.94 -12.52 -3.95
CA ASP A 42 5.41 -12.38 -4.02
C ASP A 42 6.02 -13.09 -5.23
N ALA A 43 5.39 -14.17 -5.70
CA ALA A 43 5.85 -14.93 -6.87
C ALA A 43 5.75 -14.15 -8.19
N VAL A 44 4.85 -13.16 -8.27
CA VAL A 44 4.66 -12.32 -9.47
C VAL A 44 5.91 -11.50 -9.77
N VAL A 45 6.59 -11.05 -8.71
CA VAL A 45 7.87 -10.33 -8.81
C VAL A 45 8.85 -11.02 -7.89
N SER A 46 9.51 -12.08 -8.39
CA SER A 46 10.41 -12.94 -7.60
C SER A 46 11.67 -12.21 -7.13
N ASP A 47 12.24 -11.35 -7.99
CA ASP A 47 13.42 -10.52 -7.69
C ASP A 47 13.08 -9.03 -7.79
N PRO A 48 12.55 -8.43 -6.70
CA PRO A 48 12.14 -7.04 -6.72
C PRO A 48 13.34 -6.10 -6.55
N ALA A 49 13.46 -5.10 -7.42
CA ALA A 49 14.36 -3.97 -7.21
C ALA A 49 13.96 -3.15 -5.97
N VAL A 50 12.64 -3.09 -5.70
CA VAL A 50 12.08 -2.43 -4.51
C VAL A 50 11.01 -3.31 -3.89
N GLN A 51 11.13 -3.53 -2.57
CA GLN A 51 10.08 -4.11 -1.75
C GLN A 51 9.81 -3.18 -0.55
N THR A 52 8.54 -2.91 -0.30
CA THR A 52 8.06 -2.24 0.90
C THR A 52 6.98 -3.10 1.56
N THR A 53 6.98 -3.13 2.88
CA THR A 53 5.92 -3.78 3.66
C THR A 53 5.47 -2.80 4.73
N GLU A 54 4.21 -2.44 4.72
CA GLU A 54 3.63 -1.52 5.68
C GLU A 54 2.51 -2.23 6.43
N ALA A 55 2.33 -1.92 7.71
CA ALA A 55 1.35 -2.60 8.52
C ALA A 55 0.68 -1.66 9.50
N VAL A 56 -0.57 -1.98 9.84
CA VAL A 56 -1.35 -1.26 10.84
C VAL A 56 -2.23 -2.25 11.60
N ASP A 57 -2.34 -2.03 12.92
CA ASP A 57 -3.31 -2.73 13.74
C ASP A 57 -4.65 -1.99 13.69
N ILE A 58 -5.73 -2.75 13.53
CA ILE A 58 -7.09 -2.25 13.39
C ILE A 58 -7.95 -2.93 14.46
N ASP A 59 -8.58 -2.16 15.32
CA ASP A 59 -9.49 -2.64 16.36
C ASP A 59 -10.88 -2.86 15.74
N ALA A 60 -11.00 -3.90 14.93
CA ALA A 60 -12.21 -4.32 14.26
C ALA A 60 -12.09 -5.78 13.80
N THR A 61 -13.22 -6.44 13.54
CA THR A 61 -13.26 -7.82 13.05
C THR A 61 -12.71 -7.93 11.62
N ALA A 62 -12.20 -9.11 11.25
CA ALA A 62 -11.69 -9.38 9.90
C ALA A 62 -12.74 -9.09 8.82
N ALA A 63 -13.99 -9.47 9.05
CA ALA A 63 -15.10 -9.23 8.13
C ALA A 63 -15.36 -7.72 7.92
N ALA A 64 -15.29 -6.89 8.98
CA ALA A 64 -15.46 -5.45 8.87
C ALA A 64 -14.31 -4.81 8.07
N VAL A 65 -13.06 -5.17 8.37
CA VAL A 65 -11.88 -4.69 7.63
C VAL A 65 -11.94 -5.14 6.16
N TRP A 66 -12.33 -6.39 5.91
CA TRP A 66 -12.48 -6.95 4.59
C TRP A 66 -13.53 -6.20 3.76
N SER A 67 -14.70 -5.93 4.33
CA SER A 67 -15.76 -5.21 3.63
C SER A 67 -15.28 -3.82 3.15
N TRP A 68 -14.50 -3.12 3.98
CA TRP A 68 -13.91 -1.84 3.61
C TRP A 68 -12.80 -1.96 2.56
N LEU A 69 -11.98 -2.99 2.65
CA LEU A 69 -10.94 -3.25 1.66
C LEU A 69 -11.55 -3.49 0.27
N MET A 70 -12.64 -4.25 0.21
CA MET A 70 -13.38 -4.51 -1.04
C MET A 70 -14.07 -3.26 -1.60
N GLN A 71 -14.40 -2.29 -0.75
CA GLN A 71 -15.00 -1.03 -1.17
C GLN A 71 -13.97 0.02 -1.61
N MET A 72 -12.68 -0.18 -1.34
CA MET A 72 -11.64 0.80 -1.66
C MET A 72 -11.49 1.09 -3.15
N GLY A 73 -11.75 0.12 -4.01
CA GLY A 73 -11.74 0.31 -5.46
C GLY A 73 -12.76 1.35 -5.94
N ARG A 74 -13.89 1.48 -5.25
CA ARG A 74 -15.00 2.39 -5.57
C ARG A 74 -14.76 3.83 -5.13
N ASN A 75 -14.29 4.02 -3.91
CA ASN A 75 -14.15 5.38 -3.32
C ASN A 75 -13.01 6.20 -3.94
N ARG A 76 -12.10 5.59 -4.67
CA ARG A 76 -11.08 6.31 -5.44
C ARG A 76 -11.62 6.89 -6.75
N ALA A 77 -12.70 6.33 -7.29
CA ALA A 77 -13.40 6.94 -8.42
C ALA A 77 -14.11 8.25 -8.03
N ALA A 78 -14.44 8.45 -6.75
CA ALA A 78 -15.24 9.58 -6.26
C ALA A 78 -14.46 10.71 -5.57
N GLY A 79 -13.13 10.63 -5.35
CA GLY A 79 -12.46 11.72 -4.61
C GLY A 79 -11.01 11.45 -4.14
N GLY A 80 -10.28 10.54 -4.74
CA GLY A 80 -8.82 10.40 -4.51
C GLY A 80 -8.03 11.46 -5.29
N ILE A 81 -6.80 11.74 -4.88
CA ILE A 81 -5.87 12.63 -5.56
C ILE A 81 -5.73 12.20 -7.03
N GLY A 82 -6.47 12.87 -7.93
CA GLY A 82 -6.61 12.52 -9.34
C GLY A 82 -7.90 11.76 -9.62
N GLY A 83 -9.03 12.49 -9.71
CA GLY A 83 -10.34 11.94 -10.07
C GLY A 83 -10.26 11.11 -11.36
N SER A 84 -10.30 9.79 -11.23
CA SER A 84 -10.33 8.88 -12.35
C SER A 84 -11.74 8.31 -12.48
N LYS A 85 -12.37 8.57 -13.61
CA LYS A 85 -13.61 7.96 -14.00
C LYS A 85 -13.40 6.44 -14.11
N THR A 86 -14.23 5.67 -13.43
CA THR A 86 -14.38 4.24 -13.64
C THR A 86 -14.57 4.00 -15.14
N VAL A 87 -13.86 3.03 -15.70
CA VAL A 87 -14.12 2.58 -17.07
C VAL A 87 -15.61 2.21 -17.13
N ALA A 88 -16.33 2.86 -18.04
CA ALA A 88 -17.77 2.74 -18.17
C ALA A 88 -18.19 1.26 -18.29
N GLY A 89 -19.04 0.79 -17.37
CA GLY A 89 -19.65 -0.55 -17.41
C GLY A 89 -19.78 -1.28 -16.08
N GLN A 90 -19.19 -0.78 -14.99
CA GLN A 90 -19.28 -1.47 -13.70
C GLN A 90 -20.34 -0.81 -12.80
N SER A 91 -21.31 -1.62 -12.37
CA SER A 91 -22.37 -1.20 -11.45
C SER A 91 -21.78 -0.63 -10.18
N ASP A 92 -22.26 0.54 -9.75
CA ASP A 92 -21.79 1.30 -8.58
C ASP A 92 -21.83 0.55 -7.23
N ASN A 93 -22.32 -0.69 -7.20
CA ASN A 93 -22.61 -1.43 -5.97
C ASN A 93 -21.94 -2.80 -5.85
N ALA A 94 -21.08 -3.21 -6.78
CA ALA A 94 -20.44 -4.53 -6.74
C ALA A 94 -19.15 -4.52 -5.91
N ALA A 95 -18.96 -5.56 -5.08
CA ALA A 95 -17.67 -5.83 -4.42
C ALA A 95 -16.58 -6.09 -5.48
N LEU A 96 -15.33 -5.79 -5.13
CA LEU A 96 -14.17 -6.01 -5.98
C LEU A 96 -14.09 -7.46 -6.43
N ARG A 97 -13.83 -7.71 -7.72
CA ARG A 97 -13.72 -9.05 -8.32
C ARG A 97 -12.37 -9.23 -9.01
N VAL A 98 -11.96 -10.48 -9.17
CA VAL A 98 -10.79 -10.82 -9.98
C VAL A 98 -11.02 -10.33 -11.41
N GLY A 99 -10.03 -9.66 -11.97
CA GLY A 99 -10.11 -9.02 -13.28
C GLY A 99 -10.48 -7.53 -13.24
N ASP A 100 -11.01 -7.02 -12.12
CA ASP A 100 -11.35 -5.61 -11.98
C ASP A 100 -10.10 -4.74 -12.08
N VAL A 101 -10.26 -3.57 -12.71
CA VAL A 101 -9.17 -2.63 -12.94
C VAL A 101 -9.33 -1.40 -12.06
N ILE A 102 -8.28 -1.11 -11.28
CA ILE A 102 -8.23 0.02 -10.36
C ILE A 102 -7.16 1.00 -10.85
N ARG A 103 -7.54 2.23 -11.13
CA ARG A 103 -6.58 3.28 -11.47
C ARG A 103 -6.10 3.99 -10.19
N LEU A 104 -4.81 3.88 -9.89
CA LEU A 104 -4.20 4.52 -8.71
C LEU A 104 -3.73 5.94 -9.00
N ALA A 105 -3.25 6.21 -10.23
CA ALA A 105 -2.79 7.51 -10.65
C ALA A 105 -3.23 7.81 -12.09
N PRO A 106 -3.54 9.08 -12.40
CA PRO A 106 -3.97 9.49 -13.74
C PRO A 106 -2.82 9.39 -14.75
N GLU A 107 -3.19 9.45 -16.02
CA GLU A 107 -2.23 9.56 -17.14
C GLU A 107 -1.32 10.78 -16.96
N GLY A 108 -0.05 10.63 -17.33
CA GLY A 108 0.96 11.67 -17.18
C GLY A 108 1.52 11.87 -15.78
N TRP A 109 0.99 11.16 -14.77
CA TRP A 109 1.48 11.28 -13.39
C TRP A 109 2.92 10.78 -13.27
N LEU A 110 3.80 11.63 -12.72
CA LEU A 110 5.26 11.39 -12.62
C LEU A 110 5.92 10.96 -13.95
N GLY A 111 5.41 11.46 -15.07
CA GLY A 111 5.94 11.13 -16.40
C GLY A 111 5.56 9.73 -16.90
N LEU A 112 4.58 9.08 -16.26
CA LEU A 112 4.01 7.81 -16.70
C LEU A 112 2.85 8.08 -17.68
N PRO A 113 2.99 7.77 -18.99
CA PRO A 113 1.97 8.12 -20.00
C PRO A 113 0.60 7.54 -19.64
N ASP A 114 0.57 6.28 -19.22
CA ASP A 114 -0.65 5.53 -18.92
C ASP A 114 -1.09 5.66 -17.43
N GLY A 115 -0.40 6.49 -16.65
CA GLY A 115 -0.61 6.57 -15.22
C GLY A 115 -0.23 5.27 -14.48
N VAL A 116 -0.92 4.96 -13.39
CA VAL A 116 -0.73 3.71 -12.64
C VAL A 116 -2.07 2.99 -12.53
N THR A 117 -2.17 1.87 -13.22
CA THR A 117 -3.36 1.03 -13.25
C THR A 117 -3.01 -0.36 -12.73
N LEU A 118 -3.81 -0.86 -11.80
CA LEU A 118 -3.67 -2.21 -11.23
C LEU A 118 -4.89 -3.04 -11.58
N GLN A 119 -4.67 -4.31 -11.86
CA GLN A 119 -5.73 -5.31 -12.03
C GLN A 119 -5.75 -6.25 -10.83
N VAL A 120 -6.93 -6.57 -10.36
CA VAL A 120 -7.13 -7.58 -9.32
C VAL A 120 -6.78 -8.95 -9.90
N ALA A 121 -5.70 -9.53 -9.40
CA ALA A 121 -5.21 -10.84 -9.86
C ALA A 121 -5.78 -11.99 -9.04
N GLU A 122 -5.89 -11.81 -7.73
CA GLU A 122 -6.32 -12.85 -6.81
C GLU A 122 -7.02 -12.26 -5.61
N ILE A 123 -8.08 -12.93 -5.15
CA ILE A 123 -8.83 -12.59 -3.93
C ILE A 123 -9.04 -13.86 -3.12
N ALA A 124 -8.59 -13.86 -1.88
CA ALA A 124 -8.98 -14.84 -0.88
C ALA A 124 -9.79 -14.12 0.20
N PRO A 125 -11.10 -14.39 0.33
CA PRO A 125 -11.98 -13.68 1.26
C PRO A 125 -11.41 -13.67 2.68
N GLU A 126 -11.43 -12.49 3.31
CA GLU A 126 -10.94 -12.21 4.67
C GLU A 126 -9.47 -12.56 4.92
N LYS A 127 -8.71 -12.90 3.88
CA LYS A 127 -7.30 -13.24 3.97
C LYS A 127 -6.40 -12.28 3.20
N TYR A 128 -6.60 -12.16 1.88
CA TYR A 128 -5.75 -11.30 1.07
C TYR A 128 -6.36 -10.89 -0.28
N VAL A 129 -5.82 -9.82 -0.82
CA VAL A 129 -6.05 -9.35 -2.20
C VAL A 129 -4.71 -9.08 -2.84
N VAL A 130 -4.52 -9.56 -4.07
CA VAL A 130 -3.34 -9.32 -4.90
C VAL A 130 -3.73 -8.51 -6.12
N LEU A 131 -3.00 -7.42 -6.35
CA LEU A 131 -3.19 -6.49 -7.46
C LEU A 131 -1.91 -6.44 -8.29
N ASN A 132 -2.02 -6.67 -9.60
CA ASN A 132 -0.90 -6.60 -10.52
C ASN A 132 -0.96 -5.31 -11.33
N ALA A 133 0.19 -4.70 -11.60
CA ALA A 133 0.25 -3.56 -12.50
C ALA A 133 -0.07 -3.99 -13.94
N MET A 134 -1.01 -3.29 -14.56
CA MET A 134 -1.29 -3.41 -15.99
C MET A 134 -0.53 -2.32 -16.73
N ARG A 135 0.25 -2.70 -17.76
CA ARG A 135 0.88 -1.78 -18.70
C ARG A 135 0.95 -2.36 -20.08
N SER A 136 0.80 -1.48 -21.05
CA SER A 136 0.95 -1.80 -22.48
C SER A 136 2.39 -2.14 -22.86
N GLU A 137 3.39 -1.56 -22.16
CA GLU A 137 4.80 -1.89 -22.31
C GLU A 137 5.40 -2.33 -20.97
N PRO A 138 6.00 -3.53 -20.88
CA PRO A 138 6.53 -4.07 -19.63
C PRO A 138 7.93 -3.49 -19.31
N ARG A 139 8.03 -2.18 -19.07
CA ARG A 139 9.27 -1.58 -18.56
C ARG A 139 9.51 -1.97 -17.11
N TRP A 140 8.46 -2.17 -16.33
CA TRP A 140 8.53 -2.61 -14.96
C TRP A 140 7.31 -3.49 -14.64
N THR A 141 7.48 -4.38 -13.70
CA THR A 141 6.40 -5.18 -13.12
C THR A 141 6.18 -4.72 -11.69
N ALA A 142 4.93 -4.65 -11.26
CA ALA A 142 4.63 -4.34 -9.88
C ALA A 142 3.46 -5.17 -9.38
N VAL A 143 3.53 -5.53 -8.12
CA VAL A 143 2.45 -6.16 -7.39
C VAL A 143 2.21 -5.38 -6.11
N LEU A 144 0.95 -5.13 -5.79
CA LEU A 144 0.50 -4.59 -4.52
C LEU A 144 -0.44 -5.62 -3.90
N SER A 145 -0.13 -6.07 -2.70
CA SER A 145 -0.97 -7.03 -1.99
C SER A 145 -1.34 -6.53 -0.61
N PHE A 146 -2.56 -6.85 -0.19
CA PHE A 146 -3.08 -6.58 1.15
C PHE A 146 -3.36 -7.91 1.83
N HIS A 147 -2.89 -8.07 3.07
CA HIS A 147 -3.04 -9.29 3.84
C HIS A 147 -3.64 -8.98 5.20
N LEU A 148 -4.71 -9.70 5.54
CA LEU A 148 -5.33 -9.65 6.85
C LEU A 148 -4.77 -10.78 7.70
N GLN A 149 -4.20 -10.45 8.84
CA GLN A 149 -3.76 -11.40 9.84
C GLN A 149 -4.63 -11.21 11.09
N PRO A 150 -5.57 -12.11 11.37
CA PRO A 150 -6.34 -12.05 12.61
C PRO A 150 -5.38 -12.11 13.80
N HIS A 151 -5.53 -11.21 14.74
CA HIS A 151 -4.68 -11.18 15.93
C HIS A 151 -5.49 -11.60 17.17
N TRP A 152 -6.75 -11.15 17.23
CA TRP A 152 -7.75 -11.48 18.24
C TRP A 152 -9.12 -11.48 17.54
N GLU A 153 -10.19 -11.86 18.22
CA GLU A 153 -11.54 -11.87 17.64
C GLU A 153 -11.98 -10.48 17.12
N ASP A 154 -11.53 -9.43 17.80
CA ASP A 154 -11.89 -8.02 17.56
C ASP A 154 -10.74 -7.18 17.05
N ARG A 155 -9.61 -7.78 16.70
CA ARG A 155 -8.42 -7.07 16.21
C ARG A 155 -7.76 -7.77 15.04
N VAL A 156 -7.47 -7.00 14.01
CA VAL A 156 -6.82 -7.46 12.79
C VAL A 156 -5.57 -6.65 12.52
N ARG A 157 -4.50 -7.34 12.13
CA ARG A 157 -3.33 -6.70 11.58
C ARG A 157 -3.43 -6.71 10.05
N LEU A 158 -3.47 -5.52 9.46
CA LEU A 158 -3.52 -5.34 8.02
C LEU A 158 -2.12 -4.99 7.50
N LEU A 159 -1.57 -5.85 6.65
CA LEU A 159 -0.31 -5.64 5.96
C LEU A 159 -0.57 -5.25 4.51
N ALA A 160 0.19 -4.27 4.01
CA ALA A 160 0.27 -3.93 2.61
C ALA A 160 1.70 -4.15 2.13
N ARG A 161 1.88 -4.90 1.06
CA ARG A 161 3.19 -5.16 0.45
C ARG A 161 3.18 -4.71 -1.00
N ALA A 162 4.16 -3.89 -1.36
CA ALA A 162 4.44 -3.52 -2.74
C ALA A 162 5.80 -4.09 -3.15
N ARG A 163 5.83 -4.75 -4.30
CA ARG A 163 7.05 -5.25 -4.93
C ARG A 163 7.12 -4.73 -6.36
N ILE A 164 8.26 -4.19 -6.74
CA ILE A 164 8.48 -3.62 -8.08
C ILE A 164 9.75 -4.21 -8.63
N GLY A 165 9.62 -4.88 -9.76
CA GLY A 165 10.72 -5.37 -10.59
C GLY A 165 10.99 -4.37 -11.71
N LEU A 166 12.25 -4.08 -11.99
CA LEU A 166 12.68 -3.19 -13.06
C LEU A 166 13.34 -4.01 -14.17
N ARG A 167 13.05 -3.64 -15.40
CA ARG A 167 13.70 -4.24 -16.56
C ARG A 167 15.04 -3.57 -16.88
N TYR A 168 15.14 -2.27 -16.62
CA TYR A 168 16.33 -1.48 -16.91
C TYR A 168 16.95 -0.90 -15.64
N PRO A 169 18.26 -1.06 -15.41
CA PRO A 169 18.93 -0.58 -14.20
C PRO A 169 18.82 0.91 -13.96
N GLY A 170 18.75 1.72 -15.03
CA GLY A 170 18.64 3.18 -14.93
C GLY A 170 17.33 3.70 -14.31
N GLU A 171 16.28 2.89 -14.33
CA GLU A 171 14.97 3.27 -13.76
C GLU A 171 14.95 3.22 -12.22
N VAL A 172 15.98 2.64 -11.60
CA VAL A 172 16.12 2.61 -10.14
C VAL A 172 16.06 4.01 -9.51
N PHE A 173 16.67 5.01 -10.16
CA PHE A 173 16.68 6.39 -9.66
C PHE A 173 15.27 7.00 -9.62
N VAL A 174 14.49 6.78 -10.68
CA VAL A 174 13.10 7.25 -10.76
C VAL A 174 12.25 6.60 -9.69
N LEU A 175 12.44 5.30 -9.48
CA LEU A 175 11.72 4.53 -8.47
C LEU A 175 12.11 4.93 -7.04
N GLU A 176 13.39 5.18 -6.78
CA GLU A 176 13.84 5.69 -5.47
C GLU A 176 13.24 7.06 -5.16
N LEU A 177 13.10 7.93 -6.16
CA LEU A 177 12.44 9.23 -6.02
C LEU A 177 10.92 9.08 -5.79
N ALA A 178 10.29 8.08 -6.40
CA ALA A 178 8.87 7.80 -6.24
C ALA A 178 8.53 7.08 -4.90
N ARG A 179 9.49 6.46 -4.24
CA ARG A 179 9.29 5.70 -2.99
C ARG A 179 8.52 6.43 -1.90
N PRO A 180 8.85 7.68 -1.54
CA PRO A 180 8.08 8.41 -0.51
C PRO A 180 6.61 8.53 -0.88
N MET A 181 6.31 8.79 -2.14
CA MET A 181 4.93 8.93 -2.64
C MET A 181 4.18 7.59 -2.57
N ILE A 182 4.84 6.50 -2.96
CA ILE A 182 4.27 5.14 -2.87
C ILE A 182 3.96 4.81 -1.41
N SER A 183 4.93 5.01 -0.51
CA SER A 183 4.76 4.75 0.91
C SER A 183 3.65 5.60 1.53
N LEU A 184 3.64 6.91 1.28
CA LEU A 184 2.58 7.80 1.78
C LEU A 184 1.20 7.39 1.23
N GLY A 185 1.12 7.02 -0.04
CA GLY A 185 -0.10 6.51 -0.65
C GLY A 185 -0.60 5.22 0.02
N THR A 186 0.29 4.27 0.27
CA THR A 186 -0.04 3.01 0.95
C THR A 186 -0.48 3.27 2.39
N ARG A 187 0.22 4.13 3.14
CA ARG A 187 -0.18 4.52 4.50
C ARG A 187 -1.54 5.19 4.53
N ALA A 188 -1.80 6.10 3.60
CA ALA A 188 -3.09 6.78 3.50
C ALA A 188 -4.23 5.76 3.32
N VAL A 189 -4.00 4.74 2.52
CA VAL A 189 -4.94 3.63 2.32
C VAL A 189 -5.15 2.84 3.61
N LEU A 190 -4.06 2.37 4.24
CA LEU A 190 -4.12 1.60 5.48
C LEU A 190 -4.86 2.37 6.58
N LEU A 191 -4.52 3.66 6.76
CA LEU A 191 -5.16 4.53 7.75
C LEU A 191 -6.62 4.83 7.41
N ALA A 192 -6.97 4.93 6.12
CA ALA A 192 -8.36 5.13 5.72
C ALA A 192 -9.23 3.91 6.04
N VAL A 193 -8.71 2.69 5.78
CA VAL A 193 -9.36 1.44 6.16
C VAL A 193 -9.51 1.37 7.67
N LYS A 194 -8.43 1.61 8.42
CA LYS A 194 -8.43 1.62 9.88
C LYS A 194 -9.53 2.53 10.43
N ARG A 195 -9.51 3.81 10.08
CA ARG A 195 -10.48 4.80 10.57
C ARG A 195 -11.93 4.43 10.25
N ARG A 196 -12.18 3.81 9.11
CA ARG A 196 -13.53 3.42 8.71
C ARG A 196 -14.00 2.17 9.44
N ALA A 197 -13.14 1.15 9.53
CA ALA A 197 -13.46 -0.09 10.23
C ALA A 197 -13.72 0.16 11.73
N GLU A 198 -12.85 0.93 12.38
CA GLU A 198 -12.98 1.24 13.81
C GLU A 198 -14.18 2.13 14.16
N ARG A 199 -14.63 3.03 13.25
CA ARG A 199 -15.83 3.84 13.47
C ARG A 199 -17.12 3.02 13.48
N LEU A 200 -17.13 1.88 12.83
CA LEU A 200 -18.30 1.00 12.73
C LEU A 200 -18.22 -0.20 13.67
N ALA A 201 -17.05 -0.44 14.28
CA ALA A 201 -16.92 -1.43 15.33
C ALA A 201 -17.78 -0.98 16.52
N PRO A 202 -18.72 -1.81 17.03
CA PRO A 202 -19.44 -1.46 18.24
C PRO A 202 -18.42 -1.26 19.35
N ALA A 203 -18.57 -0.17 20.12
CA ALA A 203 -17.72 0.09 21.28
C ALA A 203 -17.80 -1.14 22.19
N VAL A 204 -16.70 -1.88 22.28
CA VAL A 204 -16.61 -3.03 23.19
C VAL A 204 -16.78 -2.47 24.61
N PRO A 205 -17.83 -2.84 25.35
CA PRO A 205 -17.97 -2.38 26.71
C PRO A 205 -16.78 -2.90 27.51
N ILE A 206 -16.03 -1.98 28.11
CA ILE A 206 -14.95 -2.30 29.05
C ILE A 206 -15.60 -3.19 30.13
N ARG A 207 -15.36 -4.49 30.09
CA ARG A 207 -15.73 -5.37 31.21
C ARG A 207 -14.91 -4.90 32.40
N SER A 208 -15.54 -4.08 33.23
CA SER A 208 -15.06 -3.78 34.56
C SER A 208 -15.13 -5.06 35.40
N SER A 209 -14.06 -5.85 35.34
CA SER A 209 -13.84 -6.93 36.28
C SER A 209 -13.32 -6.35 37.60
N VAL A 210 -14.19 -5.63 38.28
CA VAL A 210 -14.03 -5.39 39.71
C VAL A 210 -15.26 -5.99 40.36
N GLN A 211 -15.18 -7.23 40.73
CA GLN A 211 -16.03 -7.77 41.79
C GLN A 211 -15.10 -8.36 42.84
N THR A 212 -14.75 -7.46 43.73
CA THR A 212 -14.22 -7.76 45.07
C THR A 212 -15.16 -8.72 45.79
N ARG A 213 -14.61 -9.80 46.27
CA ARG A 213 -15.03 -10.45 47.52
C ARG A 213 -13.83 -10.88 48.32
#